data_aa9909c6a5222fcac58a04072f2b6a2c
#
_entry.id   aa9909c6a5222fcac58a04072f2b6a2c
#
_cell.length_a   1.000
_cell.length_b   1.000
_cell.length_c   1.000
_cell.angle_alpha   90.00
_cell.angle_beta   90.00
_cell.angle_gamma   90.00
#
_symmetry.space_group_name_H-M   'P 1'
#
loop_
_entity.id
_entity.type
_entity.pdbx_description
1 polymer ?
#
loop_
_entity_poly.entity_id
_entity_poly.type
_entity_poly.pdbx_seq_one_letter_code
_entity_poly.pdbx_strand_id
1 'polypeptide(L)'
;KFFIYYLFDIIKAMKTATIIDLIVDSDVHTQSMNHIIKQQHISQRMRRRLRNEGIITVNDEPATWNTLVHGGDHLVMKLTPEQEFSLSLMDLDIIYEDEHILVINKAAGVLMHPTSTVRDHTLANGVLYYYQKTHQHYDFHPVHRLDKDTSGIVIIAKTSVVQHAFDKKHTHFYKTYDAIVEGKLPAVPLTINWPVGRKPGSIIERCCTNKGKPARTDITVISHNTRPIVDKNPIIDSNTIIGSNNMANGNCETHFTHVQCLLHTGRTHQIRVHVSQLGYPLAGDDLYGGHLDYIQRQALHAARVSFHHPMTNEWLELSADMPQDMKDLIQ
;
A
#
# COMPACT_ATOMS: atom_id res chain seq x y z
N LYS A 1 8.46 -46.02 3.94
CA LYS A 1 9.27 -44.82 3.66
C LYS A 1 8.88 -44.15 2.32
N PHE A 2 8.57 -44.91 1.25
CA PHE A 2 8.15 -44.36 -0.05
C PHE A 2 6.81 -43.60 -0.01
N PHE A 3 5.85 -44.07 0.79
CA PHE A 3 4.53 -43.43 0.89
C PHE A 3 4.55 -42.06 1.58
N ILE A 4 5.48 -41.85 2.51
CA ILE A 4 5.63 -40.58 3.23
C ILE A 4 6.26 -39.52 2.31
N TYR A 5 7.22 -39.90 1.45
CA TYR A 5 7.81 -39.00 0.45
C TYR A 5 6.77 -38.57 -0.60
N TYR A 6 5.94 -39.50 -1.07
CA TYR A 6 4.89 -39.22 -2.05
C TYR A 6 3.81 -38.30 -1.48
N LEU A 7 3.45 -38.47 -0.21
CA LEU A 7 2.50 -37.60 0.49
C LEU A 7 3.08 -36.19 0.72
N PHE A 8 4.38 -36.09 1.01
CA PHE A 8 5.09 -34.81 1.17
C PHE A 8 5.16 -34.06 -0.17
N ASP A 9 5.39 -34.74 -1.27
CA ASP A 9 5.44 -34.13 -2.61
C ASP A 9 4.04 -33.69 -3.09
N ILE A 10 2.99 -34.45 -2.77
CA ILE A 10 1.59 -34.04 -3.05
C ILE A 10 1.20 -32.83 -2.19
N ILE A 11 1.53 -32.79 -0.92
CA ILE A 11 1.24 -31.66 -0.03
C ILE A 11 2.03 -30.41 -0.47
N LYS A 12 3.26 -30.60 -0.94
CA LYS A 12 4.10 -29.55 -1.49
C LYS A 12 3.54 -28.99 -2.80
N ALA A 13 3.02 -29.85 -3.68
CA ALA A 13 2.37 -29.46 -4.93
C ALA A 13 1.05 -28.71 -4.71
N MET A 14 0.29 -29.05 -3.65
CA MET A 14 -0.96 -28.37 -3.30
C MET A 14 -0.74 -26.94 -2.74
N LYS A 15 0.47 -26.59 -2.31
CA LYS A 15 0.82 -25.27 -1.76
C LYS A 15 1.64 -24.39 -2.71
N THR A 16 1.76 -24.75 -3.98
CA THR A 16 2.59 -23.98 -4.92
C THR A 16 1.78 -22.92 -5.67
N ALA A 17 2.32 -21.72 -5.81
CA ALA A 17 1.80 -20.68 -6.69
C ALA A 17 2.48 -20.74 -8.06
N THR A 18 1.70 -20.59 -9.13
CA THR A 18 2.24 -20.44 -10.49
C THR A 18 2.86 -19.06 -10.63
N ILE A 19 4.15 -19.03 -10.94
CA ILE A 19 4.94 -17.79 -11.10
C ILE A 19 5.10 -17.44 -12.58
N ILE A 20 5.28 -18.47 -13.42
CA ILE A 20 5.39 -18.35 -14.87
C ILE A 20 4.46 -19.38 -15.48
N ASP A 21 3.68 -18.95 -16.44
CA ASP A 21 2.85 -19.78 -17.31
C ASP A 21 2.84 -19.08 -18.66
N LEU A 22 3.57 -19.66 -19.62
CA LEU A 22 3.72 -19.04 -20.94
C LEU A 22 3.98 -20.09 -22.02
N ILE A 23 3.54 -19.78 -23.22
CA ILE A 23 3.95 -20.47 -24.44
C ILE A 23 5.14 -19.72 -25.02
N VAL A 24 6.23 -20.44 -25.29
CA VAL A 24 7.44 -19.89 -25.91
C VAL A 24 7.11 -19.43 -27.33
N ASP A 25 7.55 -18.23 -27.69
CA ASP A 25 7.31 -17.65 -29.01
C ASP A 25 7.75 -18.62 -30.11
N SER A 26 6.91 -18.81 -31.14
CA SER A 26 7.14 -19.75 -32.25
C SER A 26 8.41 -19.46 -33.04
N ASP A 27 8.90 -18.20 -33.02
CA ASP A 27 10.13 -17.82 -33.74
C ASP A 27 11.41 -18.23 -33.00
N VAL A 28 11.28 -18.79 -31.81
CA VAL A 28 12.41 -19.28 -31.00
C VAL A 28 12.83 -20.68 -31.51
N HIS A 29 13.99 -20.80 -32.19
CA HIS A 29 14.49 -22.09 -32.63
C HIS A 29 14.86 -23.01 -31.46
N THR A 30 15.78 -22.59 -30.62
CA THR A 30 16.17 -23.31 -29.39
C THR A 30 16.89 -22.34 -28.48
N GLN A 31 16.42 -22.21 -27.25
CA GLN A 31 17.05 -21.32 -26.27
C GLN A 31 17.13 -21.99 -24.90
N SER A 32 18.07 -21.53 -24.08
CA SER A 32 18.07 -21.94 -22.68
C SER A 32 16.91 -21.29 -21.93
N MET A 33 16.31 -22.05 -21.04
CA MET A 33 15.25 -21.54 -20.14
C MET A 33 15.67 -20.25 -19.43
N ASN A 34 16.93 -20.13 -19.02
CA ASN A 34 17.47 -18.91 -18.40
C ASN A 34 17.35 -17.67 -19.31
N HIS A 35 17.47 -17.83 -20.63
CA HIS A 35 17.31 -16.73 -21.58
C HIS A 35 15.85 -16.27 -21.66
N ILE A 36 14.92 -17.21 -21.80
CA ILE A 36 13.47 -16.93 -21.81
C ILE A 36 13.03 -16.20 -20.51
N ILE A 37 13.48 -16.72 -19.36
CA ILE A 37 13.10 -16.16 -18.05
C ILE A 37 13.70 -14.77 -17.82
N LYS A 38 14.86 -14.45 -18.39
CA LYS A 38 15.42 -13.11 -18.32
C LYS A 38 14.57 -12.05 -19.03
N GLN A 39 13.80 -12.44 -20.03
CA GLN A 39 12.89 -11.57 -20.76
C GLN A 39 11.61 -11.30 -19.97
N GLN A 40 11.29 -12.17 -19.00
CA GLN A 40 10.13 -12.00 -18.12
C GLN A 40 10.41 -10.94 -17.04
N HIS A 41 9.34 -10.28 -16.58
CA HIS A 41 9.39 -9.23 -15.55
C HIS A 41 9.57 -9.81 -14.15
N ILE A 42 10.62 -10.61 -13.93
CA ILE A 42 10.92 -11.19 -12.61
C ILE A 42 12.24 -10.68 -12.03
N SER A 43 12.26 -10.47 -10.72
CA SER A 43 13.45 -9.99 -10.02
C SER A 43 14.57 -11.02 -10.02
N GLN A 44 15.83 -10.56 -9.85
CA GLN A 44 16.97 -11.46 -9.71
C GLN A 44 16.83 -12.42 -8.52
N ARG A 45 16.25 -11.96 -7.41
CA ARG A 45 15.93 -12.79 -6.22
C ARG A 45 14.95 -13.91 -6.61
N MET A 46 13.87 -13.59 -7.31
CA MET A 46 12.87 -14.55 -7.74
C MET A 46 13.45 -15.58 -8.70
N ARG A 47 14.26 -15.17 -9.68
CA ARG A 47 14.96 -16.10 -10.58
C ARG A 47 15.86 -17.09 -9.83
N ARG A 48 16.56 -16.62 -8.78
CA ARG A 48 17.38 -17.46 -7.92
C ARG A 48 16.54 -18.49 -7.17
N ARG A 49 15.37 -18.07 -6.64
CA ARG A 49 14.43 -18.99 -5.97
C ARG A 49 13.86 -20.02 -6.94
N LEU A 50 13.35 -19.61 -8.10
CA LEU A 50 12.83 -20.53 -9.13
C LEU A 50 13.87 -21.58 -9.51
N ARG A 51 15.12 -21.17 -9.65
CA ARG A 51 16.21 -22.09 -9.96
C ARG A 51 16.48 -23.13 -8.86
N ASN A 52 16.40 -22.73 -7.59
CA ASN A 52 16.80 -23.57 -6.46
C ASN A 52 15.65 -24.39 -5.88
N GLU A 53 14.43 -23.87 -5.94
CA GLU A 53 13.26 -24.37 -5.20
C GLU A 53 12.03 -24.57 -6.10
N GLY A 54 12.09 -24.08 -7.35
CA GLY A 54 10.95 -24.11 -8.26
C GLY A 54 10.64 -25.50 -8.80
N ILE A 55 9.35 -25.78 -8.96
CA ILE A 55 8.85 -26.87 -9.76
C ILE A 55 8.72 -26.36 -11.19
N ILE A 56 9.43 -26.97 -12.12
CA ILE A 56 9.51 -26.53 -13.51
C ILE A 56 8.99 -27.64 -14.41
N THR A 57 8.07 -27.32 -15.31
CA THR A 57 7.61 -28.24 -16.36
C THR A 57 7.68 -27.57 -17.72
N VAL A 58 7.92 -28.39 -18.75
CA VAL A 58 7.81 -28.02 -20.15
C VAL A 58 6.88 -29.04 -20.80
N ASN A 59 5.80 -28.59 -21.41
CA ASN A 59 4.75 -29.44 -21.97
C ASN A 59 4.24 -30.49 -20.96
N ASP A 60 4.02 -30.05 -19.73
CA ASP A 60 3.62 -30.86 -18.56
C ASP A 60 4.66 -31.91 -18.08
N GLU A 61 5.80 -32.03 -18.73
CA GLU A 61 6.87 -32.93 -18.32
C GLU A 61 7.86 -32.21 -17.38
N PRO A 62 8.36 -32.89 -16.33
CA PRO A 62 9.35 -32.33 -15.42
C PRO A 62 10.59 -31.82 -16.13
N ALA A 63 10.99 -30.59 -15.86
CA ALA A 63 12.14 -29.96 -16.47
C ALA A 63 13.09 -29.36 -15.42
N THR A 64 14.29 -28.99 -15.85
CA THR A 64 15.30 -28.34 -15.02
C THR A 64 15.66 -26.96 -15.57
N TRP A 65 16.36 -26.16 -14.78
CA TRP A 65 16.83 -24.83 -15.21
C TRP A 65 17.69 -24.85 -16.48
N ASN A 66 18.34 -25.99 -16.79
CA ASN A 66 19.21 -26.18 -17.96
C ASN A 66 18.49 -26.79 -19.18
N THR A 67 17.21 -27.11 -19.04
CA THR A 67 16.41 -27.65 -20.15
C THR A 67 16.37 -26.63 -21.28
N LEU A 68 16.59 -27.08 -22.49
CA LEU A 68 16.42 -26.29 -23.71
C LEU A 68 14.93 -26.27 -24.07
N VAL A 69 14.44 -25.11 -24.49
CA VAL A 69 13.05 -24.89 -24.90
C VAL A 69 13.02 -24.45 -26.37
N HIS A 70 11.95 -24.79 -27.06
CA HIS A 70 11.69 -24.49 -28.46
C HIS A 70 10.45 -23.60 -28.60
N GLY A 71 10.29 -23.00 -29.76
CA GLY A 71 9.05 -22.28 -30.08
C GLY A 71 7.84 -23.19 -29.98
N GLY A 72 6.80 -22.73 -29.32
CA GLY A 72 5.55 -23.46 -29.06
C GLY A 72 5.56 -24.30 -27.78
N ASP A 73 6.69 -24.42 -27.06
CA ASP A 73 6.73 -25.13 -25.78
C ASP A 73 5.92 -24.37 -24.71
N HIS A 74 5.14 -25.11 -23.92
CA HIS A 74 4.44 -24.59 -22.77
C HIS A 74 5.30 -24.71 -21.51
N LEU A 75 5.77 -23.58 -21.01
CA LEU A 75 6.63 -23.48 -19.83
C LEU A 75 5.82 -23.07 -18.62
N VAL A 76 5.80 -23.91 -17.57
CA VAL A 76 5.19 -23.59 -16.28
C VAL A 76 6.23 -23.68 -15.18
N MET A 77 6.27 -22.65 -14.33
CA MET A 77 7.10 -22.61 -13.12
C MET A 77 6.30 -22.27 -11.91
N LYS A 78 6.41 -23.09 -10.88
CA LYS A 78 5.70 -22.94 -9.60
C LYS A 78 6.70 -22.81 -8.44
N LEU A 79 6.33 -22.05 -7.41
CA LEU A 79 7.08 -21.95 -6.16
C LEU A 79 6.17 -22.16 -4.95
N THR A 80 6.74 -22.73 -3.90
CA THR A 80 6.09 -22.66 -2.59
C THR A 80 6.12 -21.20 -2.09
N PRO A 81 4.99 -20.65 -1.60
CA PRO A 81 4.95 -19.30 -1.05
C PRO A 81 5.99 -19.09 0.06
N GLU A 82 6.62 -17.90 0.08
CA GLU A 82 7.59 -17.54 1.13
C GLU A 82 6.94 -17.28 2.49
N GLN A 83 5.66 -16.93 2.48
CA GLN A 83 4.95 -16.42 3.65
C GLN A 83 3.80 -17.35 4.03
N GLU A 84 3.99 -18.09 5.12
CA GLU A 84 2.88 -18.75 5.80
C GLU A 84 2.28 -17.77 6.81
N PHE A 85 1.38 -16.90 6.34
CA PHE A 85 0.55 -16.10 7.24
C PHE A 85 -0.65 -16.93 7.70
N SER A 86 -1.04 -16.78 8.95
CA SER A 86 -2.33 -17.27 9.41
C SER A 86 -3.44 -16.65 8.57
N LEU A 87 -4.50 -17.38 8.33
CA LEU A 87 -5.68 -16.85 7.62
C LEU A 87 -6.60 -16.19 8.63
N SER A 88 -7.16 -15.05 8.31
CA SER A 88 -8.13 -14.37 9.16
C SER A 88 -9.36 -13.98 8.36
N LEU A 89 -10.53 -14.36 8.84
CA LEU A 89 -11.79 -13.86 8.28
C LEU A 89 -11.81 -12.34 8.40
N MET A 90 -11.92 -11.67 7.28
CA MET A 90 -12.00 -10.21 7.16
C MET A 90 -12.97 -9.86 6.03
N ASP A 91 -13.84 -8.91 6.29
CA ASP A 91 -14.65 -8.32 5.24
C ASP A 91 -13.78 -7.35 4.45
N LEU A 92 -13.60 -7.62 3.15
CA LEU A 92 -12.77 -6.84 2.25
C LEU A 92 -13.67 -6.01 1.33
N ASP A 93 -13.53 -4.70 1.39
CA ASP A 93 -14.16 -3.77 0.44
C ASP A 93 -13.34 -3.77 -0.86
N ILE A 94 -13.72 -4.65 -1.80
CA ILE A 94 -13.04 -4.86 -3.08
C ILE A 94 -13.57 -3.86 -4.10
N ILE A 95 -12.67 -2.98 -4.60
CA ILE A 95 -12.98 -1.98 -5.62
C ILE A 95 -12.85 -2.55 -7.03
N TYR A 96 -11.82 -3.38 -7.23
CA TYR A 96 -11.50 -3.96 -8.54
C TYR A 96 -10.73 -5.26 -8.37
N GLU A 97 -10.98 -6.23 -9.23
CA GLU A 97 -10.23 -7.47 -9.28
C GLU A 97 -10.19 -8.02 -10.71
N ASP A 98 -9.02 -8.50 -11.12
CA ASP A 98 -8.81 -9.28 -12.34
C ASP A 98 -7.83 -10.44 -12.09
N GLU A 99 -7.28 -11.04 -13.14
CA GLU A 99 -6.32 -12.16 -13.05
C GLU A 99 -4.96 -11.73 -12.43
N HIS A 100 -4.66 -10.44 -12.39
CA HIS A 100 -3.34 -9.91 -12.08
C HIS A 100 -3.30 -9.09 -10.80
N ILE A 101 -4.35 -8.33 -10.52
CA ILE A 101 -4.40 -7.42 -9.37
C ILE A 101 -5.71 -7.55 -8.60
N LEU A 102 -5.63 -7.23 -7.32
CA LEU A 102 -6.76 -7.03 -6.42
C LEU A 102 -6.63 -5.62 -5.81
N VAL A 103 -7.65 -4.80 -5.91
CA VAL A 103 -7.68 -3.44 -5.36
C VAL A 103 -8.74 -3.34 -4.28
N ILE A 104 -8.32 -2.90 -3.11
CA ILE A 104 -9.13 -2.89 -1.89
C ILE A 104 -9.17 -1.48 -1.32
N ASN A 105 -10.33 -1.06 -0.83
CA ASN A 105 -10.48 0.06 0.08
C ASN A 105 -10.15 -0.41 1.51
N LYS A 106 -8.92 -0.22 1.94
CA LYS A 106 -8.46 -0.64 3.27
C LYS A 106 -9.13 0.21 4.36
N ALA A 107 -9.76 -0.42 5.32
CA ALA A 107 -10.24 0.25 6.53
C ALA A 107 -9.07 0.83 7.36
N ALA A 108 -9.34 1.92 8.09
CA ALA A 108 -8.44 2.40 9.13
C ALA A 108 -8.31 1.38 10.27
N GLY A 109 -7.20 1.39 11.00
CA GLY A 109 -6.94 0.44 12.09
C GLY A 109 -6.33 -0.89 11.64
N VAL A 110 -6.32 -1.19 10.32
CA VAL A 110 -5.81 -2.45 9.76
C VAL A 110 -4.35 -2.30 9.32
N LEU A 111 -3.46 -3.14 9.85
CA LEU A 111 -2.08 -3.25 9.40
C LEU A 111 -2.00 -3.91 8.02
N MET A 112 -1.02 -3.53 7.20
CA MET A 112 -0.76 -4.17 5.91
C MET A 112 -0.24 -5.61 6.04
N HIS A 113 0.70 -5.83 6.95
CA HIS A 113 1.38 -7.11 7.16
C HIS A 113 1.45 -7.46 8.64
N PRO A 114 1.56 -8.75 8.98
CA PRO A 114 1.94 -9.17 10.32
C PRO A 114 3.24 -8.52 10.80
N THR A 115 3.30 -8.27 12.08
CA THR A 115 4.47 -7.76 12.79
C THR A 115 4.90 -8.73 13.88
N SER A 116 5.95 -8.42 14.63
CA SER A 116 6.34 -9.22 15.79
C SER A 116 5.27 -9.29 16.89
N THR A 117 4.42 -8.27 16.98
CA THR A 117 3.39 -8.11 18.02
C THR A 117 1.97 -8.40 17.54
N VAL A 118 1.69 -8.23 16.25
CA VAL A 118 0.37 -8.48 15.63
C VAL A 118 0.58 -9.47 14.49
N ARG A 119 0.13 -10.70 14.64
CA ARG A 119 0.39 -11.78 13.67
C ARG A 119 -0.80 -12.12 12.79
N ASP A 120 -1.99 -11.72 13.19
CA ASP A 120 -3.26 -12.00 12.54
C ASP A 120 -4.08 -10.71 12.34
N HIS A 121 -5.23 -10.81 11.68
CA HIS A 121 -6.13 -9.69 11.40
C HIS A 121 -5.44 -8.51 10.68
N THR A 122 -4.37 -8.77 9.92
CA THR A 122 -3.79 -7.81 9.00
C THR A 122 -4.41 -7.96 7.60
N LEU A 123 -4.22 -6.97 6.73
CA LEU A 123 -4.73 -7.05 5.36
C LEU A 123 -4.20 -8.29 4.63
N ALA A 124 -2.92 -8.65 4.85
CA ALA A 124 -2.33 -9.86 4.29
C ALA A 124 -3.09 -11.13 4.72
N ASN A 125 -3.44 -11.25 6.02
CA ASN A 125 -4.19 -12.40 6.52
C ASN A 125 -5.60 -12.47 5.91
N GLY A 126 -6.29 -11.33 5.76
CA GLY A 126 -7.62 -11.23 5.16
C GLY A 126 -7.62 -11.56 3.67
N VAL A 127 -6.65 -11.04 2.91
CA VAL A 127 -6.54 -11.29 1.46
C VAL A 127 -6.22 -12.77 1.20
N LEU A 128 -5.32 -13.37 1.97
CA LEU A 128 -5.02 -14.81 1.81
C LEU A 128 -6.22 -15.68 2.17
N TYR A 129 -7.02 -15.31 3.19
CA TYR A 129 -8.29 -15.96 3.48
C TYR A 129 -9.28 -15.84 2.30
N TYR A 130 -9.40 -14.64 1.74
CA TYR A 130 -10.23 -14.39 0.55
C TYR A 130 -9.82 -15.26 -0.61
N TYR A 131 -8.53 -15.32 -0.95
CA TYR A 131 -8.01 -16.18 -2.02
C TYR A 131 -8.33 -17.66 -1.77
N GLN A 132 -8.14 -18.15 -0.54
CA GLN A 132 -8.49 -19.53 -0.21
C GLN A 132 -9.99 -19.79 -0.39
N LYS A 133 -10.85 -18.89 0.11
CA LYS A 133 -12.31 -19.02 0.02
C LYS A 133 -12.81 -19.03 -1.42
N THR A 134 -12.15 -18.29 -2.31
CA THR A 134 -12.49 -18.18 -3.74
C THR A 134 -11.70 -19.15 -4.62
N HIS A 135 -11.02 -20.14 -4.01
CA HIS A 135 -10.19 -21.15 -4.70
C HIS A 135 -9.08 -20.56 -5.58
N GLN A 136 -8.57 -19.38 -5.21
CA GLN A 136 -7.43 -18.75 -5.84
C GLN A 136 -6.14 -19.13 -5.12
N HIS A 137 -5.06 -19.38 -5.86
CA HIS A 137 -3.76 -19.81 -5.33
C HIS A 137 -2.70 -18.73 -5.52
N TYR A 138 -2.95 -17.55 -4.93
CA TYR A 138 -2.07 -16.39 -5.02
C TYR A 138 -1.44 -16.04 -3.66
N ASP A 139 -0.37 -15.24 -3.72
CA ASP A 139 0.28 -14.66 -2.55
C ASP A 139 -0.11 -13.19 -2.37
N PHE A 140 0.26 -12.62 -1.22
CA PHE A 140 0.03 -11.22 -0.90
C PHE A 140 1.26 -10.38 -1.32
N HIS A 141 1.16 -9.69 -2.47
CA HIS A 141 2.21 -8.83 -3.01
C HIS A 141 1.74 -7.39 -3.12
N PRO A 142 1.75 -6.58 -2.05
CA PRO A 142 1.27 -5.20 -2.12
C PRO A 142 2.20 -4.36 -3.00
N VAL A 143 1.61 -3.60 -3.93
CA VAL A 143 2.32 -2.67 -4.82
C VAL A 143 2.81 -1.44 -4.05
N HIS A 144 2.04 -1.01 -3.06
CA HIS A 144 2.37 0.06 -2.14
C HIS A 144 1.78 -0.22 -0.76
N ARG A 145 2.00 0.66 0.18
CA ARG A 145 1.50 0.49 1.54
C ARG A 145 0.82 1.74 2.06
N LEU A 146 -0.13 1.54 2.97
CA LEU A 146 -0.71 2.55 3.84
C LEU A 146 -0.27 2.31 5.28
N ASP A 147 -0.29 3.35 6.09
CA ASP A 147 -0.11 3.22 7.53
C ASP A 147 -1.33 2.54 8.16
N LYS A 148 -1.21 2.03 9.38
CA LYS A 148 -2.27 1.30 10.08
C LYS A 148 -3.61 2.07 10.04
N ASP A 149 -3.58 3.32 10.46
CA ASP A 149 -4.77 4.16 10.66
C ASP A 149 -5.09 5.05 9.45
N THR A 150 -4.33 4.93 8.34
CA THR A 150 -4.69 5.50 7.05
C THR A 150 -5.62 4.55 6.32
N SER A 151 -6.78 5.05 5.87
CA SER A 151 -7.75 4.32 5.06
C SER A 151 -7.54 4.53 3.56
N GLY A 152 -8.25 3.74 2.73
CA GLY A 152 -8.33 3.94 1.29
C GLY A 152 -7.62 2.90 0.44
N ILE A 153 -7.40 3.25 -0.81
CA ILE A 153 -7.02 2.30 -1.86
C ILE A 153 -5.65 1.69 -1.62
N VAL A 154 -5.61 0.36 -1.70
CA VAL A 154 -4.38 -0.45 -1.75
C VAL A 154 -4.47 -1.39 -2.95
N ILE A 155 -3.40 -1.44 -3.74
CA ILE A 155 -3.24 -2.37 -4.85
C ILE A 155 -2.36 -3.54 -4.40
N ILE A 156 -2.87 -4.74 -4.64
CA ILE A 156 -2.19 -6.00 -4.37
C ILE A 156 -2.01 -6.72 -5.69
N ALA A 157 -0.78 -6.99 -6.06
CA ALA A 157 -0.47 -7.86 -7.17
C ALA A 157 -0.69 -9.32 -6.73
N LYS A 158 -1.32 -10.12 -7.56
CA LYS A 158 -1.59 -11.54 -7.29
C LYS A 158 -0.33 -12.40 -7.39
N THR A 159 0.68 -11.91 -8.11
CA THR A 159 1.98 -12.58 -8.22
C THR A 159 3.12 -11.57 -8.07
N SER A 160 4.30 -12.08 -7.70
CA SER A 160 5.52 -11.26 -7.64
C SER A 160 5.97 -10.74 -9.01
N VAL A 161 5.59 -11.40 -10.10
CA VAL A 161 5.84 -10.93 -11.47
C VAL A 161 5.08 -9.65 -11.74
N VAL A 162 3.78 -9.63 -11.42
CA VAL A 162 2.94 -8.44 -11.55
C VAL A 162 3.43 -7.32 -10.64
N GLN A 163 3.78 -7.62 -9.37
CA GLN A 163 4.36 -6.62 -8.46
C GLN A 163 5.62 -5.98 -9.06
N HIS A 164 6.51 -6.80 -9.61
CA HIS A 164 7.76 -6.30 -10.21
C HIS A 164 7.53 -5.51 -11.51
N ALA A 165 6.46 -5.82 -12.25
CA ALA A 165 6.08 -5.06 -13.43
C ALA A 165 5.64 -3.63 -13.07
N PHE A 166 5.00 -3.41 -11.93
CA PHE A 166 4.73 -2.07 -11.38
C PHE A 166 6.01 -1.29 -11.07
N ASP A 167 7.05 -1.96 -10.56
CA ASP A 167 8.32 -1.30 -10.22
C ASP A 167 9.13 -0.91 -11.46
N LYS A 168 9.13 -1.74 -12.52
CA LYS A 168 9.96 -1.54 -13.72
C LYS A 168 9.35 -0.63 -14.77
N LYS A 169 8.07 -0.76 -15.03
CA LYS A 169 7.38 0.18 -15.88
C LYS A 169 7.32 1.46 -15.06
N HIS A 170 7.97 2.54 -15.52
CA HIS A 170 7.69 3.91 -15.08
C HIS A 170 6.23 4.25 -15.44
N THR A 171 5.32 3.37 -15.01
CA THR A 171 3.89 3.56 -15.10
C THR A 171 3.62 4.83 -14.35
N HIS A 172 3.04 5.78 -15.01
CA HIS A 172 2.49 6.96 -14.36
C HIS A 172 1.53 6.46 -13.29
N PHE A 173 2.02 6.34 -12.07
CA PHE A 173 1.28 5.84 -10.94
C PHE A 173 0.95 7.01 -10.02
N TYR A 174 -0.20 7.60 -10.24
CA TYR A 174 -0.69 8.74 -9.48
C TYR A 174 -1.49 8.25 -8.28
N LYS A 175 -1.20 8.80 -7.12
CA LYS A 175 -1.91 8.55 -5.87
C LYS A 175 -2.37 9.87 -5.29
N THR A 176 -3.68 10.05 -5.22
CA THR A 176 -4.29 11.23 -4.61
C THR A 176 -4.92 10.85 -3.28
N TYR A 177 -4.61 11.61 -2.26
CA TYR A 177 -5.14 11.44 -0.92
C TYR A 177 -6.03 12.62 -0.57
N ASP A 178 -7.15 12.35 0.06
CA ASP A 178 -7.88 13.34 0.83
C ASP A 178 -7.30 13.40 2.24
N ALA A 179 -7.05 14.60 2.71
CA ALA A 179 -6.50 14.86 4.03
C ALA A 179 -7.20 16.06 4.67
N ILE A 180 -7.36 16.03 5.98
CA ILE A 180 -7.91 17.16 6.73
C ILE A 180 -6.85 17.61 7.71
N VAL A 181 -6.38 18.84 7.52
CA VAL A 181 -5.38 19.47 8.39
C VAL A 181 -6.03 20.42 9.37
N GLU A 182 -5.42 20.58 10.53
CA GLU A 182 -5.80 21.58 11.52
C GLU A 182 -5.28 22.95 11.10
N GLY A 183 -6.12 23.99 11.33
CA GLY A 183 -5.83 25.35 10.95
C GLY A 183 -6.32 25.71 9.54
N LYS A 184 -6.16 26.99 9.19
CA LYS A 184 -6.59 27.57 7.91
C LYS A 184 -5.39 27.66 6.95
N LEU A 185 -5.14 26.59 6.22
CA LEU A 185 -4.08 26.54 5.21
C LEU A 185 -4.43 27.50 4.05
N PRO A 186 -3.52 28.38 3.61
CA PRO A 186 -3.78 29.30 2.49
C PRO A 186 -4.23 28.55 1.21
N ALA A 187 -5.25 29.07 0.52
CA ALA A 187 -5.85 28.47 -0.67
C ALA A 187 -4.99 28.73 -1.93
N VAL A 188 -3.71 28.41 -1.84
CA VAL A 188 -2.76 28.47 -2.97
C VAL A 188 -2.18 27.08 -3.20
N PRO A 189 -1.98 26.63 -4.46
CA PRO A 189 -1.33 25.35 -4.72
C PRO A 189 0.07 25.34 -4.12
N LEU A 190 0.39 24.27 -3.38
CA LEU A 190 1.68 24.10 -2.72
C LEU A 190 2.39 22.87 -3.25
N THR A 191 3.69 23.00 -3.55
CA THR A 191 4.57 21.86 -3.81
C THR A 191 5.62 21.75 -2.71
N ILE A 192 5.62 20.62 -2.02
CA ILE A 192 6.58 20.34 -0.96
C ILE A 192 7.61 19.35 -1.48
N ASN A 193 8.89 19.77 -1.52
CA ASN A 193 10.02 18.97 -1.98
C ASN A 193 11.01 18.64 -0.84
N TRP A 194 10.54 18.51 0.38
CA TRP A 194 11.40 18.25 1.54
C TRP A 194 11.73 16.77 1.68
N PRO A 195 13.02 16.38 1.70
CA PRO A 195 13.40 14.99 1.88
C PRO A 195 12.96 14.47 3.25
N VAL A 196 12.45 13.21 3.26
CA VAL A 196 11.94 12.56 4.48
C VAL A 196 12.90 11.47 4.93
N GLY A 197 13.31 11.56 6.21
CA GLY A 197 14.18 10.59 6.86
C GLY A 197 13.64 10.14 8.22
N ARG A 198 14.39 9.29 8.90
CA ARG A 198 14.06 8.87 10.26
C ARG A 198 14.44 10.01 11.22
N LYS A 199 13.54 10.33 12.16
CA LYS A 199 13.82 11.29 13.23
C LYS A 199 14.91 10.73 14.16
N PRO A 200 15.98 11.48 14.47
CA PRO A 200 16.98 11.05 15.42
C PRO A 200 16.36 10.65 16.76
N GLY A 201 16.78 9.50 17.31
CA GLY A 201 16.26 9.00 18.58
C GLY A 201 14.91 8.27 18.51
N SER A 202 14.21 8.26 17.36
CA SER A 202 12.95 7.54 17.20
C SER A 202 13.05 6.38 16.22
N ILE A 203 12.43 5.26 16.57
CA ILE A 203 12.28 4.10 15.67
C ILE A 203 11.05 4.21 14.77
N ILE A 204 10.07 5.03 15.14
CA ILE A 204 8.76 5.17 14.45
C ILE A 204 8.71 6.46 13.65
N GLU A 205 9.04 7.60 14.25
CA GLU A 205 8.84 8.91 13.67
C GLU A 205 9.76 9.19 12.48
N ARG A 206 9.24 10.01 11.57
CA ARG A 206 9.97 10.59 10.45
C ARG A 206 10.05 12.09 10.61
N CYS A 207 10.98 12.73 9.91
CA CYS A 207 11.11 14.18 9.86
C CYS A 207 11.63 14.62 8.49
N CYS A 208 11.39 15.89 8.16
CA CYS A 208 12.07 16.51 7.03
C CYS A 208 13.54 16.73 7.38
N THR A 209 14.45 16.20 6.58
CA THR A 209 15.89 16.30 6.81
C THR A 209 16.68 16.12 5.53
N ASN A 210 17.74 16.89 5.35
CA ASN A 210 18.62 16.80 4.17
C ASN A 210 19.30 15.42 4.02
N LYS A 211 19.37 14.63 5.10
CA LYS A 211 19.85 13.23 5.07
C LYS A 211 18.76 12.23 4.67
N GLY A 212 17.51 12.70 4.46
CA GLY A 212 16.37 11.90 4.07
C GLY A 212 16.40 11.51 2.59
N LYS A 213 15.46 10.66 2.21
CA LYS A 213 15.21 10.33 0.80
C LYS A 213 14.37 11.43 0.16
N PRO A 214 14.61 11.80 -1.11
CA PRO A 214 13.78 12.76 -1.84
C PRO A 214 12.30 12.42 -1.71
N ALA A 215 11.49 13.43 -1.43
CA ALA A 215 10.05 13.29 -1.27
C ALA A 215 9.36 14.52 -1.88
N ARG A 216 8.29 14.28 -2.67
CA ARG A 216 7.49 15.35 -3.27
C ARG A 216 6.01 15.10 -3.08
N THR A 217 5.32 16.13 -2.58
CA THR A 217 3.86 16.16 -2.38
C THR A 217 3.32 17.47 -2.93
N ASP A 218 2.37 17.42 -3.86
CA ASP A 218 1.62 18.59 -4.30
C ASP A 218 0.31 18.64 -3.50
N ILE A 219 -0.05 19.81 -2.98
CA ILE A 219 -1.23 20.03 -2.12
C ILE A 219 -2.14 21.06 -2.78
N THR A 220 -3.43 20.73 -2.87
CA THR A 220 -4.51 21.61 -3.32
C THR A 220 -5.56 21.74 -2.20
N VAL A 221 -5.87 22.94 -1.80
CA VAL A 221 -6.95 23.22 -0.83
C VAL A 221 -8.30 23.05 -1.53
N ILE A 222 -9.20 22.30 -0.91
CA ILE A 222 -10.56 22.04 -1.43
C ILE A 222 -11.57 22.89 -0.71
N SER A 223 -11.54 22.91 0.64
CA SER A 223 -12.46 23.70 1.45
C SER A 223 -11.85 24.06 2.80
N HIS A 224 -12.42 25.11 3.42
CA HIS A 224 -12.16 25.48 4.82
C HIS A 224 -13.44 25.28 5.62
N ASN A 225 -13.31 24.69 6.78
CA ASN A 225 -14.41 24.38 7.68
C ASN A 225 -14.07 24.84 9.09
N THR A 226 -15.09 25.13 9.88
CA THR A 226 -14.94 25.60 11.26
C THR A 226 -15.84 24.79 12.16
N ARG A 227 -15.32 24.35 13.30
CA ARG A 227 -16.06 23.61 14.31
C ARG A 227 -15.98 24.30 15.67
N PRO A 228 -17.04 24.24 16.50
CA PRO A 228 -16.95 24.64 17.88
C PRO A 228 -15.87 23.84 18.60
N ILE A 229 -15.12 24.46 19.50
CA ILE A 229 -14.20 23.75 20.38
C ILE A 229 -15.02 22.82 21.28
N VAL A 230 -14.70 21.53 21.24
CA VAL A 230 -15.24 20.51 22.15
C VAL A 230 -14.44 20.59 23.45
N ASP A 231 -14.85 21.48 24.34
CA ASP A 231 -14.24 21.62 25.68
C ASP A 231 -14.66 20.42 26.54
N LYS A 232 -13.81 19.42 26.67
CA LYS A 232 -14.07 18.24 27.53
C LYS A 232 -13.85 18.52 29.02
N ASN A 233 -13.18 19.66 29.38
CA ASN A 233 -13.03 20.11 30.77
C ASN A 233 -12.75 21.61 30.77
N PRO A 234 -13.68 22.48 31.21
CA PRO A 234 -13.36 23.86 31.52
C PRO A 234 -12.60 23.89 32.85
N ILE A 235 -11.27 23.65 32.80
CA ILE A 235 -10.41 24.03 33.93
C ILE A 235 -10.25 25.53 33.83
N ILE A 236 -11.11 26.25 34.54
CA ILE A 236 -10.90 27.67 34.82
C ILE A 236 -9.75 27.75 35.83
N ASP A 237 -8.53 27.66 35.34
CA ASP A 237 -7.36 28.07 36.11
C ASP A 237 -7.12 29.56 35.81
N SER A 238 -7.41 30.41 36.79
CA SER A 238 -7.38 31.86 36.71
C SER A 238 -5.98 32.46 36.42
N ASN A 239 -4.96 31.66 36.18
CA ASN A 239 -3.58 32.12 36.05
C ASN A 239 -2.83 31.68 34.78
N THR A 240 -3.49 31.05 33.80
CA THR A 240 -2.81 30.70 32.53
C THR A 240 -3.14 31.76 31.47
N ILE A 241 -2.20 32.67 31.23
CA ILE A 241 -2.20 33.55 30.07
C ILE A 241 -1.98 32.69 28.83
N ILE A 242 -3.04 32.25 28.17
CA ILE A 242 -2.98 31.66 26.84
C ILE A 242 -2.73 32.81 25.87
N GLY A 243 -1.65 32.63 25.05
CA GLY A 243 -1.22 33.61 24.08
C GLY A 243 -2.36 34.17 23.23
N SER A 244 -2.37 35.48 23.14
CA SER A 244 -3.32 36.35 22.45
C SER A 244 -3.58 35.91 21.01
N ASN A 245 -4.78 35.37 20.74
CA ASN A 245 -5.46 35.59 19.48
C ASN A 245 -6.98 35.55 19.70
N ASN A 246 -7.56 36.77 19.75
CA ASN A 246 -8.99 37.08 19.60
C ASN A 246 -9.99 36.43 20.57
N MET A 247 -9.94 36.81 21.83
CA MET A 247 -11.08 36.79 22.75
C MET A 247 -12.00 37.98 22.45
N ALA A 248 -12.80 37.94 21.39
CA ALA A 248 -13.94 38.84 21.23
C ALA A 248 -15.12 37.98 20.76
N ASN A 249 -16.07 37.77 21.65
CA ASN A 249 -17.29 36.99 21.52
C ASN A 249 -17.12 35.46 21.63
N GLY A 250 -17.04 34.93 22.84
CA GLY A 250 -17.60 33.67 23.36
C GLY A 250 -17.59 32.35 22.60
N ASN A 251 -17.23 32.30 21.34
CA ASN A 251 -17.15 31.06 20.54
C ASN A 251 -15.68 30.79 20.16
N CYS A 252 -15.04 29.95 20.94
CA CYS A 252 -13.75 29.34 20.48
C CYS A 252 -14.05 28.37 19.36
N GLU A 253 -13.49 28.61 18.18
CA GLU A 253 -13.65 27.77 16.97
C GLU A 253 -12.32 27.12 16.57
N THR A 254 -12.38 25.87 16.18
CA THR A 254 -11.25 25.17 15.55
C THR A 254 -11.45 25.18 14.03
N HIS A 255 -10.41 25.57 13.31
CA HIS A 255 -10.43 25.57 11.86
C HIS A 255 -9.85 24.27 11.32
N PHE A 256 -10.48 23.74 10.29
CA PHE A 256 -10.00 22.61 9.50
C PHE A 256 -9.90 23.00 8.03
N THR A 257 -8.90 22.45 7.33
CA THR A 257 -8.79 22.60 5.89
C THR A 257 -8.77 21.21 5.25
N HIS A 258 -9.74 20.95 4.37
CA HIS A 258 -9.72 19.78 3.49
C HIS A 258 -8.76 20.04 2.34
N VAL A 259 -7.81 19.15 2.15
CA VAL A 259 -6.81 19.24 1.09
C VAL A 259 -6.73 17.92 0.30
N GLN A 260 -6.44 18.03 -0.97
CA GLN A 260 -5.99 16.91 -1.79
C GLN A 260 -4.47 16.92 -1.91
N CYS A 261 -3.86 15.76 -1.66
CA CYS A 261 -2.42 15.56 -1.74
C CYS A 261 -2.08 14.60 -2.89
N LEU A 262 -1.41 15.09 -3.94
CA LEU A 262 -0.87 14.24 -5.00
C LEU A 262 0.56 13.81 -4.64
N LEU A 263 0.78 12.50 -4.53
CA LEU A 263 2.09 11.94 -4.21
C LEU A 263 2.89 11.59 -5.45
N HIS A 264 4.06 12.20 -5.61
CA HIS A 264 5.06 11.81 -6.61
C HIS A 264 6.06 10.77 -6.07
N THR A 265 6.13 10.63 -4.76
CA THR A 265 6.97 9.67 -4.05
C THR A 265 6.16 9.06 -2.89
N GLY A 266 6.57 7.88 -2.40
CA GLY A 266 5.88 7.19 -1.30
C GLY A 266 6.82 6.90 -0.12
N ARG A 267 7.21 7.92 0.66
CA ARG A 267 8.01 7.72 1.89
C ARG A 267 7.09 7.45 3.07
N THR A 268 7.60 6.68 4.03
CA THR A 268 6.86 6.42 5.28
C THR A 268 6.43 7.73 5.91
N HIS A 269 5.15 7.88 6.26
CA HIS A 269 4.53 9.07 6.87
C HIS A 269 4.70 10.37 6.05
N GLN A 270 4.92 10.30 4.73
CA GLN A 270 5.32 11.45 3.92
C GLN A 270 4.35 12.64 4.06
N ILE A 271 3.05 12.46 3.80
CA ILE A 271 2.06 13.53 3.90
C ILE A 271 2.02 14.06 5.34
N ARG A 272 1.93 13.19 6.34
CA ARG A 272 1.87 13.50 7.76
C ARG A 272 3.01 14.43 8.18
N VAL A 273 4.24 14.08 7.81
CA VAL A 273 5.44 14.88 8.10
C VAL A 273 5.44 16.20 7.34
N HIS A 274 5.08 16.18 6.06
CA HIS A 274 5.09 17.38 5.23
C HIS A 274 4.12 18.45 5.76
N VAL A 275 2.86 18.08 6.05
CA VAL A 275 1.86 19.05 6.54
C VAL A 275 2.15 19.49 7.98
N SER A 276 2.64 18.60 8.85
CA SER A 276 3.09 18.96 10.19
C SER A 276 4.25 19.97 10.16
N GLN A 277 5.25 19.76 9.27
CA GLN A 277 6.38 20.69 9.11
C GLN A 277 5.95 22.06 8.58
N LEU A 278 4.83 22.15 7.83
CA LEU A 278 4.21 23.41 7.43
C LEU A 278 3.50 24.13 8.58
N GLY A 279 3.32 23.49 9.73
CA GLY A 279 2.54 24.00 10.86
C GLY A 279 1.04 23.69 10.78
N TYR A 280 0.62 22.80 9.88
CA TYR A 280 -0.75 22.35 9.70
C TYR A 280 -0.84 20.82 9.81
N PRO A 281 -0.71 20.24 11.04
CA PRO A 281 -0.77 18.80 11.22
C PRO A 281 -2.12 18.24 10.76
N LEU A 282 -2.16 16.96 10.40
CA LEU A 282 -3.43 16.28 10.15
C LEU A 282 -4.25 16.21 11.44
N ALA A 283 -5.54 16.47 11.35
CA ALA A 283 -6.46 16.24 12.46
C ALA A 283 -6.34 14.77 12.92
N GLY A 284 -6.25 14.56 14.23
CA GLY A 284 -6.10 13.23 14.81
C GLY A 284 -4.73 12.57 14.66
N ASP A 285 -3.72 13.27 14.17
CA ASP A 285 -2.34 12.74 14.06
C ASP A 285 -1.50 13.18 15.26
N ASP A 286 -1.72 12.55 16.41
CA ASP A 286 -1.04 12.84 17.67
C ASP A 286 0.49 12.66 17.58
N LEU A 287 0.96 11.76 16.72
CA LEU A 287 2.39 11.54 16.50
C LEU A 287 3.09 12.76 15.88
N TYR A 288 2.36 13.58 15.12
CA TYR A 288 2.89 14.73 14.38
C TYR A 288 2.22 16.07 14.77
N GLY A 289 1.58 16.11 15.93
CA GLY A 289 1.07 17.36 16.54
C GLY A 289 -0.38 17.67 16.25
N GLY A 290 -1.14 16.76 15.66
CA GLY A 290 -2.59 16.87 15.54
C GLY A 290 -3.30 16.44 16.84
N HIS A 291 -4.54 16.87 17.03
CA HIS A 291 -5.33 16.64 18.23
C HIS A 291 -6.39 15.57 18.01
N LEU A 292 -6.62 14.73 19.04
CA LEU A 292 -7.59 13.63 19.00
C LEU A 292 -9.03 14.05 19.40
N ASP A 293 -9.30 15.34 19.51
CA ASP A 293 -10.59 15.83 20.02
C ASP A 293 -11.77 15.54 19.11
N TYR A 294 -11.53 15.52 17.81
CA TYR A 294 -12.57 15.39 16.77
C TYR A 294 -12.51 14.07 16.01
N ILE A 295 -11.32 13.49 15.86
CA ILE A 295 -11.11 12.21 15.20
C ILE A 295 -9.97 11.47 15.90
N GLN A 296 -10.11 10.13 16.06
CA GLN A 296 -9.19 9.30 16.85
C GLN A 296 -8.05 8.67 16.00
N ARG A 297 -7.81 9.19 14.82
CA ARG A 297 -6.78 8.75 13.88
C ARG A 297 -6.37 9.89 12.96
N GLN A 298 -5.22 9.79 12.31
CA GLN A 298 -4.89 10.76 11.28
C GLN A 298 -5.99 10.81 10.21
N ALA A 299 -6.52 12.00 9.95
CA ALA A 299 -7.52 12.27 8.92
C ALA A 299 -6.88 12.22 7.53
N LEU A 300 -6.54 11.00 7.10
CA LEU A 300 -5.85 10.70 5.84
C LEU A 300 -6.47 9.49 5.15
N HIS A 301 -6.82 9.66 3.88
CA HIS A 301 -7.49 8.65 3.07
C HIS A 301 -6.90 8.61 1.66
N ALA A 302 -6.46 7.44 1.20
CA ALA A 302 -6.01 7.21 -0.18
C ALA A 302 -7.25 7.14 -1.10
N ALA A 303 -7.68 8.29 -1.60
CA ALA A 303 -8.97 8.46 -2.28
C ALA A 303 -8.95 8.01 -3.73
N ARG A 304 -7.83 8.17 -4.46
CA ARG A 304 -7.76 7.83 -5.87
C ARG A 304 -6.40 7.31 -6.28
N VAL A 305 -6.40 6.32 -7.17
CA VAL A 305 -5.20 5.86 -7.88
C VAL A 305 -5.47 5.82 -9.37
N SER A 306 -4.48 6.22 -10.19
CA SER A 306 -4.57 6.14 -11.64
C SER A 306 -3.25 5.61 -12.19
N PHE A 307 -3.31 4.60 -13.05
CA PHE A 307 -2.12 3.94 -13.59
C PHE A 307 -2.43 3.16 -14.87
N HIS A 308 -1.38 2.87 -15.65
CA HIS A 308 -1.50 1.85 -16.68
C HIS A 308 -1.38 0.46 -16.07
N HIS A 309 -2.33 -0.41 -16.34
CA HIS A 309 -2.30 -1.79 -15.89
C HIS A 309 -1.01 -2.48 -16.37
N PRO A 310 -0.20 -3.10 -15.48
CA PRO A 310 1.16 -3.52 -15.82
C PRO A 310 1.20 -4.66 -16.86
N MET A 311 0.13 -5.44 -17.01
CA MET A 311 0.06 -6.56 -17.94
C MET A 311 -0.70 -6.22 -19.23
N THR A 312 -1.87 -5.56 -19.13
CA THR A 312 -2.72 -5.23 -20.28
C THR A 312 -2.41 -3.87 -20.91
N ASN A 313 -1.69 -3.00 -20.16
CA ASN A 313 -1.42 -1.60 -20.52
C ASN A 313 -2.67 -0.70 -20.61
N GLU A 314 -3.83 -1.17 -20.17
CA GLU A 314 -5.04 -0.37 -20.07
C GLU A 314 -4.90 0.70 -18.98
N TRP A 315 -5.46 1.90 -19.21
CA TRP A 315 -5.51 2.94 -18.21
C TRP A 315 -6.63 2.67 -17.23
N LEU A 316 -6.31 2.56 -15.95
CA LEU A 316 -7.26 2.38 -14.86
C LEU A 316 -7.26 3.62 -13.97
N GLU A 317 -8.45 4.08 -13.63
CA GLU A 317 -8.70 5.11 -12.63
C GLU A 317 -9.71 4.58 -11.61
N LEU A 318 -9.28 4.43 -10.36
CA LEU A 318 -10.06 3.82 -9.28
C LEU A 318 -10.16 4.80 -8.12
N SER A 319 -11.33 4.86 -7.49
CA SER A 319 -11.61 5.76 -6.37
C SER A 319 -12.26 5.02 -5.20
N ALA A 320 -12.02 5.54 -4.00
CA ALA A 320 -12.69 5.16 -2.77
C ALA A 320 -13.26 6.42 -2.10
N ASP A 321 -14.49 6.33 -1.63
CA ASP A 321 -15.14 7.45 -0.96
C ASP A 321 -14.48 7.77 0.38
N MET A 322 -14.38 9.06 0.68
CA MET A 322 -13.92 9.52 1.99
C MET A 322 -14.79 8.89 3.09
N PRO A 323 -14.19 8.30 4.15
CA PRO A 323 -14.94 7.68 5.23
C PRO A 323 -15.68 8.71 6.08
N GLN A 324 -16.76 8.26 6.75
CA GLN A 324 -17.69 9.14 7.45
C GLN A 324 -17.03 9.95 8.55
N ASP A 325 -16.11 9.36 9.32
CA ASP A 325 -15.38 10.06 10.39
C ASP A 325 -14.57 11.27 9.89
N MET A 326 -14.11 11.23 8.64
CA MET A 326 -13.47 12.38 8.00
C MET A 326 -14.50 13.36 7.42
N LYS A 327 -15.59 12.85 6.80
CA LYS A 327 -16.68 13.71 6.31
C LYS A 327 -17.27 14.57 7.43
N ASP A 328 -17.42 13.98 8.61
CA ASP A 328 -17.96 14.68 9.78
C ASP A 328 -17.11 15.89 10.22
N LEU A 329 -15.82 15.95 9.86
CA LEU A 329 -14.97 17.11 10.17
C LEU A 329 -15.23 18.33 9.26
N ILE A 330 -15.79 18.11 8.07
CA ILE A 330 -15.90 19.12 7.01
C ILE A 330 -17.35 19.42 6.58
N GLN A 331 -18.32 18.85 7.29
CA GLN A 331 -19.76 19.12 7.09
C GLN A 331 -20.28 20.26 7.91
#